data_47632b8b5a1da3576dea009ed50f6ad1
#
_entry.id   47632b8b5a1da3576dea009ed50f6ad1
#
_cell.length_a   1.000
_cell.length_b   1.000
_cell.length_c   1.000
_cell.angle_alpha   90.00
_cell.angle_beta   90.00
_cell.angle_gamma   90.00
#
_symmetry.space_group_name_H-M   'P 1'
#
loop_
_entity.id
_entity.type
_entity.pdbx_description
1 polymer ?
#
loop_
_entity_poly.entity_id
_entity_poly.type
_entity_poly.pdbx_seq_one_letter_code
_entity_poly.pdbx_strand_id
1 'polypeptide(L)'
;VYQKGFHVLKGNTEFKAYLWILLIATVCIGLNLMSAFSAPWNQALRFASFQAASIATTGFVSADYDQWPTFSKGILMLLMLSGGCAGSTAAGIKVSRLVILCKAIWATVSRTIHPRMVVQFKMNGQSVSMDTVIRTSQFFFLYIAFIVLWAFLLTWDNIPVFDAIGISISTMGCIGPAFGITGATCTYAELSIFSKSILCLSMLIGRLEMFTILVMCRKSFWKTRGLW
;
A
#
# COMPACT_ATOMS: atom_id res chain seq x y z
N VAL A 1 23.77 -5.75 -3.85
CA VAL A 1 23.93 -7.11 -3.30
C VAL A 1 25.11 -7.81 -3.96
N TYR A 2 25.24 -7.78 -5.27
CA TYR A 2 26.32 -8.46 -6.00
C TYR A 2 27.74 -8.02 -5.60
N GLN A 3 27.93 -6.73 -5.27
CA GLN A 3 29.24 -6.17 -4.90
C GLN A 3 29.48 -6.08 -3.38
N LYS A 4 28.46 -6.06 -2.55
CA LYS A 4 28.58 -5.83 -1.09
C LYS A 4 28.05 -6.98 -0.22
N GLY A 5 27.61 -8.11 -0.80
CA GLY A 5 27.18 -9.32 -0.10
C GLY A 5 25.87 -9.16 0.71
N PHE A 6 25.42 -10.26 1.32
CA PHE A 6 24.22 -10.36 2.14
C PHE A 6 24.23 -9.47 3.40
N HIS A 7 25.38 -8.95 3.81
CA HIS A 7 25.48 -8.05 4.97
C HIS A 7 24.68 -6.74 4.80
N VAL A 8 24.54 -6.26 3.55
CA VAL A 8 23.76 -5.04 3.24
C VAL A 8 22.27 -5.23 3.53
N LEU A 9 21.74 -6.43 3.29
CA LEU A 9 20.34 -6.76 3.58
C LEU A 9 20.08 -6.79 5.09
N LYS A 10 21.03 -7.26 5.89
CA LYS A 10 20.89 -7.27 7.36
C LYS A 10 20.90 -5.87 7.97
N GLY A 11 21.50 -4.88 7.30
CA GLY A 11 21.51 -3.47 7.75
C GLY A 11 20.31 -2.66 7.30
N ASN A 12 19.52 -3.13 6.31
CA ASN A 12 18.44 -2.36 5.73
C ASN A 12 17.14 -2.46 6.58
N THR A 13 16.76 -1.34 7.22
CA THR A 13 15.58 -1.25 8.07
C THR A 13 14.27 -1.42 7.27
N GLU A 14 14.23 -0.96 6.02
CA GLU A 14 13.07 -1.10 5.15
C GLU A 14 12.80 -2.57 4.80
N PHE A 15 13.85 -3.29 4.37
CA PHE A 15 13.74 -4.71 4.02
C PHE A 15 13.29 -5.56 5.21
N LYS A 16 13.83 -5.28 6.40
CA LYS A 16 13.37 -5.95 7.64
C LYS A 16 11.90 -5.66 7.93
N ALA A 17 11.49 -4.40 7.84
CA ALA A 17 10.10 -4.02 8.07
C ALA A 17 9.15 -4.73 7.08
N TYR A 18 9.52 -4.78 5.81
CA TYR A 18 8.74 -5.48 4.77
C TYR A 18 8.59 -6.97 5.08
N LEU A 19 9.69 -7.65 5.42
CA LEU A 19 9.63 -9.06 5.80
C LEU A 19 8.77 -9.31 7.03
N TRP A 20 8.86 -8.44 8.05
CA TRP A 20 8.05 -8.54 9.26
C TRP A 20 6.56 -8.34 8.95
N ILE A 21 6.21 -7.36 8.10
CA ILE A 21 4.83 -7.13 7.67
C ILE A 21 4.27 -8.39 6.99
N LEU A 22 5.00 -8.96 6.02
CA LEU A 22 4.57 -10.17 5.34
C LEU A 22 4.46 -11.38 6.28
N LEU A 23 5.42 -11.56 7.17
CA LEU A 23 5.43 -12.67 8.12
C LEU A 23 4.24 -12.58 9.10
N ILE A 24 4.04 -11.41 9.70
CA ILE A 24 2.92 -11.18 10.61
C ILE A 24 1.59 -11.40 9.90
N ALA A 25 1.42 -10.85 8.69
CA ALA A 25 0.21 -11.03 7.91
C ALA A 25 -0.03 -12.51 7.57
N THR A 26 1.00 -13.23 7.14
CA THR A 26 0.91 -14.67 6.84
C THR A 26 0.48 -15.48 8.07
N VAL A 27 1.08 -15.22 9.23
CA VAL A 27 0.73 -15.92 10.47
C VAL A 27 -0.70 -15.60 10.89
N CYS A 28 -1.09 -14.32 10.88
CA CYS A 28 -2.44 -13.92 11.27
C CYS A 28 -3.51 -14.50 10.35
N ILE A 29 -3.31 -14.45 9.03
CA ILE A 29 -4.23 -15.04 8.05
C ILE A 29 -4.25 -16.56 8.22
N GLY A 30 -3.09 -17.21 8.34
CA GLY A 30 -2.99 -18.67 8.51
C GLY A 30 -3.75 -19.15 9.75
N LEU A 31 -3.56 -18.52 10.90
CA LEU A 31 -4.29 -18.84 12.12
C LEU A 31 -5.80 -18.63 11.98
N ASN A 32 -6.21 -17.55 11.33
CA ASN A 32 -7.63 -17.27 11.11
C ASN A 32 -8.28 -18.27 10.15
N LEU A 33 -7.59 -18.70 9.10
CA LEU A 33 -8.09 -19.75 8.18
C LEU A 33 -8.20 -21.12 8.86
N MET A 34 -7.23 -21.47 9.71
CA MET A 34 -7.30 -22.72 10.50
C MET A 34 -8.52 -22.72 11.41
N SER A 35 -8.78 -21.62 12.10
CA SER A 35 -9.91 -21.51 13.03
C SER A 35 -11.27 -21.50 12.32
N ALA A 36 -11.38 -20.87 11.15
CA ALA A 36 -12.64 -20.69 10.45
C ALA A 36 -13.03 -21.89 9.56
N PHE A 37 -12.06 -22.52 8.91
CA PHE A 37 -12.31 -23.60 7.94
C PHE A 37 -11.83 -24.97 8.42
N SER A 38 -11.30 -25.09 9.65
CA SER A 38 -10.66 -26.32 10.13
C SER A 38 -9.62 -26.89 9.16
N ALA A 39 -9.00 -25.98 8.38
CA ALA A 39 -8.05 -26.34 7.34
C ALA A 39 -6.77 -26.91 7.95
N PRO A 40 -6.14 -27.94 7.37
CA PRO A 40 -4.85 -28.43 7.83
C PRO A 40 -3.81 -27.29 7.73
N TRP A 41 -2.96 -27.18 8.76
CA TRP A 41 -2.01 -26.07 8.89
C TRP A 41 -1.15 -25.84 7.65
N ASN A 42 -0.74 -26.92 6.96
CA ASN A 42 0.05 -26.84 5.73
C ASN A 42 -0.66 -26.09 4.60
N GLN A 43 -1.96 -26.34 4.43
CA GLN A 43 -2.76 -25.69 3.39
C GLN A 43 -3.03 -24.23 3.76
N ALA A 44 -3.42 -23.97 5.01
CA ALA A 44 -3.67 -22.62 5.51
C ALA A 44 -2.42 -21.74 5.37
N LEU A 45 -1.25 -22.25 5.76
CA LEU A 45 0.02 -21.53 5.65
C LEU A 45 0.41 -21.28 4.18
N ARG A 46 0.22 -22.27 3.31
CA ARG A 46 0.51 -22.14 1.88
C ARG A 46 -0.34 -21.06 1.22
N PHE A 47 -1.64 -21.06 1.45
CA PHE A 47 -2.53 -20.04 0.88
C PHE A 47 -2.28 -18.67 1.49
N ALA A 48 -2.10 -18.59 2.80
CA ALA A 48 -1.83 -17.34 3.49
C ALA A 48 -0.51 -16.70 3.02
N SER A 49 0.58 -17.48 2.93
CA SER A 49 1.89 -16.96 2.51
C SER A 49 1.90 -16.50 1.05
N PHE A 50 1.32 -17.31 0.15
CA PHE A 50 1.21 -16.93 -1.25
C PHE A 50 0.39 -15.65 -1.41
N GLN A 51 -0.80 -15.62 -0.82
CA GLN A 51 -1.71 -14.50 -0.99
C GLN A 51 -1.19 -13.21 -0.34
N ALA A 52 -0.55 -13.31 0.84
CA ALA A 52 0.07 -12.16 1.48
C ALA A 52 1.21 -11.57 0.63
N ALA A 53 2.08 -12.41 0.08
CA ALA A 53 3.18 -11.97 -0.78
C ALA A 53 2.67 -11.38 -2.11
N SER A 54 1.66 -12.02 -2.72
CA SER A 54 1.11 -11.60 -4.00
C SER A 54 0.34 -10.28 -3.90
N ILE A 55 -0.56 -10.16 -2.93
CA ILE A 55 -1.41 -8.97 -2.73
C ILE A 55 -0.58 -7.73 -2.35
N ALA A 56 0.56 -7.91 -1.72
CA ALA A 56 1.42 -6.78 -1.39
C ALA A 56 1.93 -6.01 -2.63
N THR A 57 2.06 -6.66 -3.80
CA THR A 57 2.68 -6.02 -4.98
C THR A 57 2.20 -6.49 -6.34
N THR A 58 1.83 -7.76 -6.52
CA THR A 58 1.70 -8.39 -7.85
C THR A 58 0.28 -8.81 -8.24
N GLY A 59 -0.55 -9.17 -7.26
CA GLY A 59 -1.97 -9.47 -7.47
C GLY A 59 -2.30 -10.84 -8.10
N PHE A 60 -1.37 -11.79 -8.13
CA PHE A 60 -1.71 -13.15 -8.52
C PHE A 60 -2.61 -13.82 -7.47
N VAL A 61 -3.57 -14.60 -7.94
CA VAL A 61 -4.54 -15.27 -7.10
C VAL A 61 -4.35 -16.78 -7.19
N SER A 62 -4.22 -17.45 -6.04
CA SER A 62 -4.12 -18.92 -5.94
C SER A 62 -5.31 -19.55 -5.25
N ALA A 63 -6.13 -18.75 -4.57
CA ALA A 63 -7.32 -19.19 -3.86
C ALA A 63 -8.34 -18.05 -3.84
N ASP A 64 -9.63 -18.42 -3.81
CA ASP A 64 -10.72 -17.46 -3.68
C ASP A 64 -10.77 -16.88 -2.27
N TYR A 65 -10.08 -15.76 -2.06
CA TYR A 65 -10.03 -15.09 -0.77
C TYR A 65 -11.29 -14.27 -0.45
N ASP A 66 -12.24 -14.16 -1.40
CA ASP A 66 -13.53 -13.54 -1.10
C ASP A 66 -14.38 -14.41 -0.18
N GLN A 67 -14.12 -15.70 -0.13
CA GLN A 67 -14.76 -16.62 0.81
C GLN A 67 -14.09 -16.60 2.20
N TRP A 68 -12.93 -15.94 2.34
CA TRP A 68 -12.20 -15.93 3.60
C TRP A 68 -12.90 -15.06 4.66
N PRO A 69 -12.63 -15.34 5.96
CA PRO A 69 -13.20 -14.55 7.04
C PRO A 69 -12.86 -13.05 6.90
N THR A 70 -13.76 -12.21 7.37
CA THR A 70 -13.64 -10.74 7.29
C THR A 70 -12.31 -10.22 7.86
N PHE A 71 -11.79 -10.84 8.92
CA PHE A 71 -10.50 -10.47 9.50
C PHE A 71 -9.35 -10.68 8.52
N SER A 72 -9.32 -11.82 7.81
CA SER A 72 -8.31 -12.09 6.78
C SER A 72 -8.41 -11.11 5.61
N LYS A 73 -9.63 -10.78 5.17
CA LYS A 73 -9.86 -9.73 4.14
C LYS A 73 -9.34 -8.37 4.59
N GLY A 74 -9.56 -8.00 5.86
CA GLY A 74 -9.04 -6.78 6.44
C GLY A 74 -7.50 -6.71 6.41
N ILE A 75 -6.82 -7.81 6.75
CA ILE A 75 -5.35 -7.89 6.67
C ILE A 75 -4.88 -7.75 5.21
N LEU A 76 -5.53 -8.43 4.25
CA LEU A 76 -5.20 -8.30 2.83
C LEU A 76 -5.38 -6.86 2.35
N MET A 77 -6.44 -6.17 2.77
CA MET A 77 -6.68 -4.76 2.45
C MET A 77 -5.58 -3.83 2.99
N LEU A 78 -5.08 -4.09 4.21
CA LEU A 78 -3.94 -3.37 4.78
C LEU A 78 -2.63 -3.66 4.01
N LEU A 79 -2.43 -4.90 3.56
CA LEU A 79 -1.29 -5.25 2.71
C LEU A 79 -1.34 -4.55 1.35
N MET A 80 -2.51 -4.42 0.74
CA MET A 80 -2.70 -3.65 -0.50
C MET A 80 -2.24 -2.20 -0.37
N LEU A 81 -2.42 -1.59 0.81
CA LEU A 81 -1.96 -0.22 1.09
C LEU A 81 -0.44 -0.13 1.24
N SER A 82 0.21 -1.17 1.78
CA SER A 82 1.62 -1.11 2.18
C SER A 82 2.59 -1.02 1.00
N GLY A 83 2.21 -1.53 -0.17
CA GLY A 83 3.09 -1.53 -1.36
C GLY A 83 4.41 -2.28 -1.16
N GLY A 84 5.37 -2.04 -2.05
CA GLY A 84 6.70 -2.65 -2.01
C GLY A 84 7.79 -1.77 -1.39
N CYS A 85 9.04 -2.22 -1.48
CA CYS A 85 10.22 -1.44 -1.08
C CYS A 85 10.49 -0.27 -2.03
N ALA A 86 11.24 0.75 -1.58
CA ALA A 86 11.53 1.98 -2.34
C ALA A 86 12.21 1.73 -3.70
N GLY A 87 13.00 0.66 -3.82
CA GLY A 87 13.63 0.25 -5.09
C GLY A 87 12.75 -0.62 -5.98
N SER A 88 11.53 -0.94 -5.56
CA SER A 88 10.57 -1.73 -6.33
C SER A 88 9.79 -0.87 -7.33
N THR A 89 9.38 -1.49 -8.43
CA THR A 89 8.45 -0.90 -9.40
C THR A 89 7.00 -0.91 -8.93
N ALA A 90 6.70 -1.45 -7.75
CA ALA A 90 5.35 -1.46 -7.18
C ALA A 90 4.82 -0.05 -6.94
N ALA A 91 3.55 0.18 -7.24
CA ALA A 91 2.82 1.39 -6.86
C ALA A 91 2.44 1.34 -5.36
N GLY A 92 1.63 2.26 -4.89
CA GLY A 92 1.18 2.30 -3.51
C GLY A 92 2.12 3.04 -2.55
N ILE A 93 1.84 2.94 -1.25
CA ILE A 93 2.66 3.56 -0.21
C ILE A 93 3.87 2.67 0.04
N LYS A 94 5.06 3.14 -0.35
CA LYS A 94 6.29 2.35 -0.14
C LYS A 94 6.55 2.12 1.35
N VAL A 95 7.04 0.92 1.70
CA VAL A 95 7.33 0.55 3.09
C VAL A 95 8.31 1.52 3.76
N SER A 96 9.26 2.10 3.02
CA SER A 96 10.14 3.16 3.52
C SER A 96 9.37 4.35 4.09
N ARG A 97 8.31 4.80 3.39
CA ARG A 97 7.45 5.90 3.83
C ARG A 97 6.68 5.55 5.10
N LEU A 98 6.14 4.33 5.19
CA LEU A 98 5.47 3.84 6.41
C LEU A 98 6.43 3.81 7.61
N VAL A 99 7.65 3.31 7.43
CA VAL A 99 8.67 3.28 8.48
C VAL A 99 9.04 4.70 8.94
N ILE A 100 9.18 5.65 8.01
CA ILE A 100 9.45 7.06 8.34
C ILE A 100 8.31 7.64 9.17
N LEU A 101 7.04 7.43 8.76
CA LEU A 101 5.88 7.93 9.49
C LEU A 101 5.77 7.31 10.89
N CYS A 102 5.93 6.00 11.03
CA CYS A 102 5.92 5.35 12.34
C CYS A 102 7.00 5.91 13.27
N LYS A 103 8.23 6.09 12.76
CA LYS A 103 9.32 6.69 13.54
C LYS A 103 9.05 8.14 13.89
N ALA A 104 8.43 8.92 12.98
CA ALA A 104 8.06 10.31 13.24
C ALA A 104 6.98 10.40 14.33
N ILE A 105 5.98 9.53 14.32
CA ILE A 105 4.95 9.44 15.38
C ILE A 105 5.62 9.14 16.72
N TRP A 106 6.48 8.12 16.78
CA TRP A 106 7.22 7.79 18.02
C TRP A 106 8.10 8.95 18.50
N ALA A 107 8.75 9.65 17.59
CA ALA A 107 9.54 10.83 17.92
C ALA A 107 8.67 11.96 18.52
N THR A 108 7.49 12.18 17.97
CA THR A 108 6.53 13.19 18.47
C THR A 108 6.03 12.81 19.85
N VAL A 109 5.63 11.54 20.06
CA VAL A 109 5.22 11.02 21.39
C VAL A 109 6.33 11.20 22.41
N SER A 110 7.57 10.83 22.04
CA SER A 110 8.73 10.99 22.95
C SER A 110 9.00 12.46 23.30
N ARG A 111 8.84 13.40 22.36
CA ARG A 111 8.97 14.85 22.63
C ARG A 111 7.86 15.37 23.54
N THR A 112 6.65 14.84 23.42
CA THR A 112 5.54 15.24 24.31
C THR A 112 5.83 14.84 25.75
N ILE A 113 6.46 13.67 25.96
CA ILE A 113 6.84 13.19 27.30
C ILE A 113 8.09 13.93 27.82
N HIS A 114 9.07 14.17 26.92
CA HIS A 114 10.35 14.81 27.27
C HIS A 114 10.62 16.03 26.38
N PRO A 115 10.06 17.21 26.64
CA PRO A 115 10.11 18.37 25.72
C PRO A 115 11.52 18.88 25.38
N ARG A 116 12.51 18.64 26.24
CA ARG A 116 13.90 19.06 26.03
C ARG A 116 14.75 18.06 25.22
N MET A 117 14.18 16.91 24.84
CA MET A 117 14.91 15.86 24.13
C MET A 117 14.97 16.18 22.62
N VAL A 118 16.18 16.21 22.08
CA VAL A 118 16.40 16.28 20.62
C VAL A 118 16.28 14.87 20.04
N VAL A 119 15.11 14.55 19.50
CA VAL A 119 14.88 13.24 18.88
C VAL A 119 15.29 13.31 17.43
N GLN A 120 16.39 12.64 17.10
CA GLN A 120 16.80 12.36 15.72
C GLN A 120 16.61 10.88 15.46
N PHE A 121 15.84 10.53 14.42
CA PHE A 121 15.72 9.14 14.01
C PHE A 121 16.50 8.89 12.72
N LYS A 122 17.10 7.69 12.68
CA LYS A 122 17.93 7.26 11.56
C LYS A 122 17.20 6.20 10.73
N MET A 123 17.37 6.26 9.42
CA MET A 123 16.96 5.22 8.48
C MET A 123 18.20 4.76 7.70
N ASN A 124 18.50 3.47 7.75
CA ASN A 124 19.70 2.89 7.12
C ASN A 124 21.01 3.61 7.51
N GLY A 125 21.13 4.06 8.77
CA GLY A 125 22.32 4.77 9.28
C GLY A 125 22.35 6.28 8.99
N GLN A 126 21.47 6.81 8.16
CA GLN A 126 21.39 8.25 7.84
C GLN A 126 20.28 8.92 8.65
N SER A 127 20.52 10.15 9.11
CA SER A 127 19.50 10.97 9.78
C SER A 127 18.45 11.42 8.77
N VAL A 128 17.17 11.25 9.11
CA VAL A 128 16.05 11.71 8.28
C VAL A 128 15.76 13.18 8.58
N SER A 129 15.77 14.01 7.54
CA SER A 129 15.46 15.44 7.68
C SER A 129 13.96 15.65 7.94
N MET A 130 13.61 16.75 8.61
CA MET A 130 12.22 17.11 8.86
C MET A 130 11.44 17.36 7.56
N ASP A 131 12.09 17.90 6.54
CA ASP A 131 11.49 18.09 5.21
C ASP A 131 11.05 16.75 4.58
N THR A 132 11.84 15.70 4.76
CA THR A 132 11.48 14.35 4.29
C THR A 132 10.24 13.82 5.01
N VAL A 133 10.13 14.05 6.32
CA VAL A 133 8.95 13.68 7.11
C VAL A 133 7.72 14.42 6.62
N ILE A 134 7.81 15.74 6.44
CA ILE A 134 6.70 16.58 5.97
C ILE A 134 6.23 16.11 4.59
N ARG A 135 7.14 15.93 3.63
CA ARG A 135 6.81 15.44 2.28
C ARG A 135 6.16 14.06 2.32
N THR A 136 6.64 13.17 3.17
CA THR A 136 6.08 11.82 3.33
C THR A 136 4.67 11.88 3.93
N SER A 137 4.43 12.75 4.91
CA SER A 137 3.10 12.95 5.51
C SER A 137 2.12 13.55 4.51
N GLN A 138 2.55 14.53 3.71
CA GLN A 138 1.73 15.12 2.65
C GLN A 138 1.36 14.07 1.59
N PHE A 139 2.32 13.23 1.19
CA PHE A 139 2.07 12.12 0.26
C PHE A 139 1.05 11.15 0.82
N PHE A 140 1.20 10.74 2.08
CA PHE A 140 0.28 9.80 2.72
C PHE A 140 -1.15 10.36 2.80
N PHE A 141 -1.28 11.62 3.24
CA PHE A 141 -2.58 12.29 3.28
C PHE A 141 -3.24 12.34 1.89
N LEU A 142 -2.47 12.74 0.88
CA LEU A 142 -2.96 12.83 -0.49
C LEU A 142 -3.37 11.45 -1.04
N TYR A 143 -2.60 10.41 -0.73
CA TYR A 143 -2.90 9.04 -1.14
C TYR A 143 -4.23 8.55 -0.57
N ILE A 144 -4.46 8.76 0.71
CA ILE A 144 -5.73 8.42 1.35
C ILE A 144 -6.89 9.27 0.79
N ALA A 145 -6.67 10.56 0.56
CA ALA A 145 -7.68 11.43 -0.04
C ALA A 145 -8.11 10.95 -1.44
N PHE A 146 -7.16 10.50 -2.28
CA PHE A 146 -7.48 9.93 -3.58
C PHE A 146 -8.22 8.59 -3.46
N ILE A 147 -7.84 7.70 -2.53
CA ILE A 147 -8.58 6.45 -2.31
C ILE A 147 -10.04 6.76 -1.96
N VAL A 148 -10.27 7.68 -1.02
CA VAL A 148 -11.62 8.07 -0.61
C VAL A 148 -12.39 8.69 -1.77
N LEU A 149 -11.76 9.55 -2.57
CA LEU A 149 -12.35 10.18 -3.74
C LEU A 149 -12.79 9.12 -4.78
N TRP A 150 -11.90 8.19 -5.13
CA TRP A 150 -12.21 7.14 -6.09
C TRP A 150 -13.27 6.18 -5.56
N ALA A 151 -13.19 5.79 -4.30
CA ALA A 151 -14.23 4.98 -3.68
C ALA A 151 -15.60 5.66 -3.73
N PHE A 152 -15.66 6.95 -3.40
CA PHE A 152 -16.89 7.74 -3.47
C PHE A 152 -17.46 7.80 -4.90
N LEU A 153 -16.61 8.02 -5.91
CA LEU A 153 -17.06 8.05 -7.31
C LEU A 153 -17.57 6.68 -7.79
N LEU A 154 -16.99 5.58 -7.32
CA LEU A 154 -17.44 4.23 -7.65
C LEU A 154 -18.81 3.89 -7.04
N THR A 155 -19.19 4.48 -5.91
CA THR A 155 -20.52 4.29 -5.34
C THR A 155 -21.64 4.84 -6.21
N TRP A 156 -21.33 5.71 -7.19
CA TRP A 156 -22.30 6.19 -8.17
C TRP A 156 -22.93 5.05 -9.00
N ASP A 157 -22.15 4.00 -9.26
CA ASP A 157 -22.61 2.80 -9.96
C ASP A 157 -23.23 1.74 -9.01
N ASN A 158 -23.67 2.15 -7.81
CA ASN A 158 -24.25 1.28 -6.77
C ASN A 158 -23.30 0.15 -6.31
N ILE A 159 -21.99 0.35 -6.43
CA ILE A 159 -21.00 -0.59 -5.90
C ILE A 159 -20.99 -0.48 -4.37
N PRO A 160 -21.07 -1.61 -3.62
CA PRO A 160 -20.99 -1.59 -2.17
C PRO A 160 -19.74 -0.85 -1.68
N VAL A 161 -19.88 -0.06 -0.60
CA VAL A 161 -18.79 0.81 -0.09
C VAL A 161 -17.51 0.03 0.21
N PHE A 162 -17.63 -1.17 0.77
CA PHE A 162 -16.47 -2.01 1.08
C PHE A 162 -15.72 -2.41 -0.20
N ASP A 163 -16.45 -2.84 -1.22
CA ASP A 163 -15.87 -3.23 -2.52
C ASP A 163 -15.28 -2.02 -3.23
N ALA A 164 -15.97 -0.86 -3.21
CA ALA A 164 -15.48 0.39 -3.78
C ALA A 164 -14.15 0.85 -3.16
N ILE A 165 -14.00 0.73 -1.83
CA ILE A 165 -12.74 1.01 -1.14
C ILE A 165 -11.66 0.00 -1.56
N GLY A 166 -11.97 -1.29 -1.58
CA GLY A 166 -11.05 -2.33 -2.01
C GLY A 166 -10.57 -2.14 -3.45
N ILE A 167 -11.49 -1.83 -4.37
CA ILE A 167 -11.18 -1.54 -5.78
C ILE A 167 -10.27 -0.31 -5.88
N SER A 168 -10.58 0.77 -5.14
CA SER A 168 -9.79 2.00 -5.15
C SER A 168 -8.37 1.78 -4.66
N ILE A 169 -8.19 1.01 -3.58
CA ILE A 169 -6.87 0.65 -3.04
C ILE A 169 -6.10 -0.21 -4.04
N SER A 170 -6.74 -1.22 -4.61
CA SER A 170 -6.12 -2.15 -5.55
C SER A 170 -5.67 -1.42 -6.82
N THR A 171 -6.49 -0.53 -7.37
CA THR A 171 -6.16 0.21 -8.60
C THR A 171 -5.10 1.28 -8.36
N MET A 172 -5.15 2.02 -7.24
CA MET A 172 -4.08 2.95 -6.85
C MET A 172 -2.76 2.23 -6.56
N GLY A 173 -2.82 1.02 -5.98
CA GLY A 173 -1.66 0.16 -5.76
C GLY A 173 -1.17 -0.58 -7.02
N CYS A 174 -1.92 -0.52 -8.14
CA CYS A 174 -1.67 -1.29 -9.36
C CYS A 174 -1.50 -2.80 -9.07
N ILE A 175 -2.33 -3.35 -8.20
CA ILE A 175 -2.29 -4.75 -7.77
C ILE A 175 -3.11 -5.60 -8.74
N GLY A 176 -4.36 -5.19 -9.02
CA GLY A 176 -5.29 -5.82 -9.93
C GLY A 176 -6.54 -6.33 -9.21
N PRO A 177 -6.53 -7.49 -8.58
CA PRO A 177 -7.72 -8.02 -7.92
C PRO A 177 -8.09 -7.21 -6.67
N ALA A 178 -9.39 -7.12 -6.37
CA ALA A 178 -9.92 -6.44 -5.19
C ALA A 178 -10.87 -7.39 -4.43
N PHE A 179 -12.02 -6.90 -3.97
CA PHE A 179 -13.00 -7.68 -3.23
C PHE A 179 -14.37 -7.61 -3.94
N GLY A 180 -15.24 -8.58 -3.65
CA GLY A 180 -16.60 -8.63 -4.16
C GLY A 180 -16.69 -8.71 -5.68
N ILE A 181 -17.31 -7.71 -6.33
CA ILE A 181 -17.56 -7.69 -7.79
C ILE A 181 -16.28 -7.79 -8.64
N THR A 182 -15.13 -7.41 -8.09
CA THR A 182 -13.82 -7.49 -8.76
C THR A 182 -12.84 -8.36 -7.97
N GLY A 183 -13.40 -9.33 -7.26
CA GLY A 183 -12.66 -10.25 -6.41
C GLY A 183 -11.79 -11.25 -7.15
N ALA A 184 -11.34 -12.26 -6.41
CA ALA A 184 -10.40 -13.27 -6.87
C ALA A 184 -10.81 -14.01 -8.16
N THR A 185 -12.11 -14.27 -8.32
CA THR A 185 -12.68 -15.03 -9.43
C THR A 185 -13.46 -14.18 -10.43
N CYS A 186 -13.57 -12.87 -10.17
CA CYS A 186 -14.34 -11.92 -10.97
C CYS A 186 -13.45 -11.09 -11.88
N THR A 187 -14.08 -10.37 -12.81
CA THR A 187 -13.39 -9.52 -13.76
C THR A 187 -13.98 -8.10 -13.75
N TYR A 188 -13.19 -7.11 -14.16
CA TYR A 188 -13.63 -5.72 -14.32
C TYR A 188 -14.56 -5.50 -15.53
N ALA A 189 -14.86 -6.56 -16.29
CA ALA A 189 -15.65 -6.46 -17.53
C ALA A 189 -17.08 -5.99 -17.30
N GLU A 190 -17.66 -6.32 -16.14
CA GLU A 190 -19.06 -6.01 -15.80
C GLU A 190 -19.26 -4.57 -15.31
N LEU A 191 -18.18 -3.84 -15.00
CA LEU A 191 -18.27 -2.45 -14.57
C LEU A 191 -18.71 -1.54 -15.72
N SER A 192 -19.37 -0.42 -15.35
CA SER A 192 -19.75 0.62 -16.30
C SER A 192 -18.54 1.28 -16.99
N ILE A 193 -18.78 1.91 -18.14
CA ILE A 193 -17.73 2.68 -18.85
C ILE A 193 -17.23 3.82 -17.95
N PHE A 194 -18.10 4.43 -17.15
CA PHE A 194 -17.75 5.48 -16.21
C PHE A 194 -16.77 5.00 -15.15
N SER A 195 -17.10 3.90 -14.46
CA SER A 195 -16.21 3.30 -13.47
C SER A 195 -14.88 2.86 -14.08
N LYS A 196 -14.89 2.22 -15.25
CA LYS A 196 -13.65 1.85 -15.96
C LYS A 196 -12.75 3.04 -16.25
N SER A 197 -13.32 4.17 -16.69
CA SER A 197 -12.56 5.39 -16.99
C SER A 197 -11.92 5.98 -15.73
N ILE A 198 -12.65 5.99 -14.61
CA ILE A 198 -12.13 6.41 -13.30
C ILE A 198 -10.99 5.51 -12.86
N LEU A 199 -11.14 4.19 -12.99
CA LEU A 199 -10.12 3.24 -12.59
C LEU A 199 -8.85 3.36 -13.45
N CYS A 200 -8.96 3.63 -14.75
CA CYS A 200 -7.80 3.93 -15.59
C CYS A 200 -7.04 5.16 -15.10
N LEU A 201 -7.76 6.24 -14.74
CA LEU A 201 -7.13 7.43 -14.14
C LEU A 201 -6.48 7.13 -12.80
N SER A 202 -7.14 6.33 -11.96
CA SER A 202 -6.60 5.89 -10.67
C SER A 202 -5.27 5.14 -10.82
N MET A 203 -5.18 4.20 -11.77
CA MET A 203 -3.96 3.45 -12.07
C MET A 203 -2.82 4.36 -12.55
N LEU A 204 -3.12 5.33 -13.43
CA LEU A 204 -2.14 6.31 -13.90
C LEU A 204 -1.60 7.16 -12.75
N ILE A 205 -2.48 7.67 -11.88
CA ILE A 205 -2.10 8.50 -10.72
C ILE A 205 -1.27 7.69 -9.73
N GLY A 206 -1.66 6.45 -9.46
CA GLY A 206 -0.92 5.55 -8.56
C GLY A 206 0.49 5.24 -9.08
N ARG A 207 0.68 5.13 -10.40
CA ARG A 207 1.95 4.77 -11.02
C ARG A 207 2.92 5.94 -11.20
N LEU A 208 2.41 7.13 -11.60
CA LEU A 208 3.23 8.29 -11.96
C LEU A 208 3.66 9.14 -10.75
N GLU A 209 3.34 8.73 -9.55
CA GLU A 209 3.40 9.51 -8.31
C GLU A 209 2.51 10.77 -8.35
N MET A 210 1.64 10.90 -7.36
CA MET A 210 0.57 11.92 -7.30
C MET A 210 1.09 13.36 -7.43
N PHE A 211 2.28 13.65 -6.90
CA PHE A 211 2.86 14.99 -6.99
C PHE A 211 3.19 15.40 -8.44
N THR A 212 3.65 14.46 -9.26
CA THR A 212 3.94 14.72 -10.68
C THR A 212 2.69 15.16 -11.41
N ILE A 213 1.57 14.47 -11.20
CA ILE A 213 0.30 14.82 -11.85
C ILE A 213 -0.22 16.17 -11.36
N LEU A 214 -0.16 16.44 -10.05
CA LEU A 214 -0.59 17.72 -9.49
C LEU A 214 0.24 18.89 -10.03
N VAL A 215 1.55 18.70 -10.22
CA VAL A 215 2.41 19.72 -10.85
C VAL A 215 2.03 19.94 -12.31
N MET A 216 1.72 18.88 -13.08
CA MET A 216 1.27 19.00 -14.47
C MET A 216 -0.08 19.73 -14.57
N CYS A 217 -0.98 19.58 -13.60
CA CYS A 217 -2.26 20.29 -13.58
C CYS A 217 -2.12 21.79 -13.30
N ARG A 218 -0.96 22.25 -12.82
CA ARG A 218 -0.74 23.65 -12.48
C ARG A 218 -0.40 24.47 -13.72
N LYS A 219 -1.21 25.50 -14.02
CA LYS A 219 -1.00 26.40 -15.18
C LYS A 219 0.41 27.01 -15.23
N SER A 220 1.04 27.26 -14.07
CA SER A 220 2.39 27.77 -13.96
C SER A 220 3.44 26.83 -14.57
N PHE A 221 3.25 25.51 -14.50
CA PHE A 221 4.15 24.52 -15.10
C PHE A 221 4.30 24.72 -16.63
N TRP A 222 3.21 25.05 -17.29
CA TRP A 222 3.18 25.25 -18.74
C TRP A 222 3.63 26.64 -19.19
N LYS A 223 3.61 27.64 -18.28
CA LYS A 223 4.04 29.03 -18.56
C LYS A 223 5.55 29.23 -18.45
N THR A 224 6.28 28.35 -17.76
CA THR A 224 7.73 28.50 -17.49
C THR A 224 8.62 28.12 -18.68
N ARG A 225 8.09 27.92 -19.88
CA ARG A 225 8.85 27.57 -21.09
C ARG A 225 9.64 28.75 -21.70
N GLY A 226 9.78 29.89 -21.02
CA GLY A 226 10.48 31.06 -21.50
C GLY A 226 11.74 31.48 -20.74
N LEU A 227 12.26 30.65 -19.83
CA LEU A 227 13.42 30.96 -19.01
C LEU A 227 14.47 29.83 -19.01
N TRP A 228 14.92 29.47 -20.21
CA TRP A 228 16.17 28.73 -20.45
C TRP A 228 16.92 29.40 -21.59
#